data_60f10d5d0184adbbbcc431ca19c24ad6
#
_entry.id   60f10d5d0184adbbbcc431ca19c24ad6
#
_cell.length_a   1.000
_cell.length_b   1.000
_cell.length_c   1.000
_cell.angle_alpha   90.00
_cell.angle_beta   90.00
_cell.angle_gamma   90.00
#
_symmetry.space_group_name_H-M   'P 1'
#
loop_
_entity.id
_entity.type
_entity.pdbx_description
1 polymer ?
#
loop_
_entity_poly.entity_id
_entity_poly.type
_entity_poly.pdbx_seq_one_letter_code
_entity_poly.pdbx_strand_id
1 'polypeptide(L)'
;MDDIPHKQTVRKRCPTWLWCGSFYLFTLHCSADEINLYSINTGSYVYHLTHNRGQYTENFENKFISVERKFSDTSKYSLVLGTMKNSFNDRCLAAGVRRDWAGWDNGWVFKGIYGYVGEFFFDTFDDCGDHGSYHDFKKATGIGFSPYIYHGFQYNFTSYFGMDVGIIIPSVFVITAQWSFR
;
A
#
# COMPACT_ATOMS: atom_id res chain seq x y z
N MET A 1 -40.63 21.33 -3.12
CA MET A 1 -40.74 20.62 -1.82
C MET A 1 -39.47 19.81 -1.73
N ASP A 2 -38.44 20.46 -1.19
CA ASP A 2 -37.04 19.99 -1.29
C ASP A 2 -36.64 19.39 0.06
N ASP A 3 -36.44 18.06 0.10
CA ASP A 3 -35.96 17.36 1.27
C ASP A 3 -34.42 17.54 1.38
N ILE A 4 -34.03 18.31 2.39
CA ILE A 4 -32.63 18.49 2.78
C ILE A 4 -32.23 17.30 3.67
N PRO A 5 -31.21 16.50 3.31
CA PRO A 5 -30.76 15.43 4.21
C PRO A 5 -30.01 16.01 5.41
N HIS A 6 -30.50 15.71 6.59
CA HIS A 6 -29.89 16.00 7.88
C HIS A 6 -28.50 15.34 7.98
N LYS A 7 -27.45 16.18 8.10
CA LYS A 7 -26.11 15.76 8.57
C LYS A 7 -26.22 15.26 10.01
N GLN A 8 -26.14 13.97 10.22
CA GLN A 8 -25.96 13.40 11.57
C GLN A 8 -24.54 13.66 12.05
N THR A 9 -24.39 14.59 12.98
CA THR A 9 -23.15 14.82 13.72
C THR A 9 -23.00 13.72 14.76
N VAL A 10 -22.17 12.73 14.50
CA VAL A 10 -21.86 11.67 15.47
C VAL A 10 -21.00 12.27 16.58
N ARG A 11 -21.63 12.63 17.70
CA ARG A 11 -20.93 12.95 18.95
C ARG A 11 -20.41 11.66 19.59
N LYS A 12 -19.12 11.39 19.43
CA LYS A 12 -18.43 10.36 20.23
C LYS A 12 -18.35 10.81 21.68
N ARG A 13 -19.02 10.11 22.59
CA ARG A 13 -18.90 10.29 24.05
C ARG A 13 -17.62 9.61 24.51
N CYS A 14 -16.68 10.37 25.07
CA CYS A 14 -15.54 9.81 25.82
C CYS A 14 -16.05 9.16 27.11
N PRO A 15 -15.71 7.91 27.42
CA PRO A 15 -16.02 7.31 28.71
C PRO A 15 -15.07 7.88 29.77
N THR A 16 -15.65 8.61 30.74
CA THR A 16 -14.95 9.03 31.96
C THR A 16 -14.85 7.84 32.92
N TRP A 17 -13.66 7.24 33.02
CA TRP A 17 -13.32 6.36 34.13
C TRP A 17 -12.35 7.10 35.03
N LEU A 18 -12.88 7.53 36.19
CA LEU A 18 -12.11 8.02 37.33
C LEU A 18 -11.44 6.84 38.03
N TRP A 19 -10.10 6.76 37.93
CA TRP A 19 -9.31 6.06 38.96
C TRP A 19 -8.15 6.98 39.36
N CYS A 20 -8.23 7.44 40.65
CA CYS A 20 -7.13 8.10 41.35
C CYS A 20 -5.98 7.13 41.60
N GLY A 21 -4.82 7.46 41.07
CA GLY A 21 -3.57 6.79 41.35
C GLY A 21 -2.46 7.53 40.58
N SER A 22 -1.62 8.27 41.31
CA SER A 22 -0.46 9.02 40.76
C SER A 22 0.26 8.22 39.70
N PHE A 23 0.31 8.73 38.46
CA PHE A 23 1.45 8.63 37.56
C PHE A 23 1.14 9.32 36.21
N TYR A 24 1.96 10.29 35.87
CA TYR A 24 2.19 10.90 34.55
C TYR A 24 0.98 11.34 33.73
N LEU A 25 0.85 12.65 33.64
CA LEU A 25 0.03 13.38 32.67
C LEU A 25 0.40 13.01 31.22
N PHE A 26 -0.18 11.93 30.72
CA PHE A 26 -0.43 11.82 29.29
C PHE A 26 -1.70 12.63 29.01
N THR A 27 -1.54 13.87 28.61
CA THR A 27 -2.60 14.62 27.96
C THR A 27 -2.96 13.88 26.68
N LEU A 28 -4.04 13.08 26.75
CA LEU A 28 -4.72 12.61 25.54
C LEU A 28 -5.25 13.84 24.81
N HIS A 29 -4.42 14.37 23.90
CA HIS A 29 -4.90 15.32 22.94
C HIS A 29 -5.94 14.56 22.10
N CYS A 30 -7.22 14.89 22.31
CA CYS A 30 -8.28 14.57 21.36
C CYS A 30 -8.03 15.48 20.14
N SER A 31 -7.08 15.10 19.29
CA SER A 31 -6.89 15.73 18.00
C SER A 31 -8.14 15.43 17.17
N ALA A 32 -8.76 16.46 16.61
CA ALA A 32 -9.63 16.28 15.46
C ALA A 32 -8.89 15.40 14.45
N ASP A 33 -9.53 14.38 13.90
CA ASP A 33 -8.93 13.43 12.96
C ASP A 33 -8.34 14.20 11.76
N GLU A 34 -7.08 14.54 11.87
CA GLU A 34 -6.33 15.15 10.80
C GLU A 34 -6.03 14.06 9.78
N ILE A 35 -6.65 14.16 8.61
CA ILE A 35 -6.56 13.15 7.58
C ILE A 35 -5.19 13.22 6.92
N ASN A 36 -4.44 12.14 6.99
CA ASN A 36 -3.17 11.99 6.32
C ASN A 36 -3.39 11.79 4.82
N LEU A 37 -2.83 12.71 4.01
CA LEU A 37 -2.94 12.66 2.55
C LEU A 37 -1.81 11.87 1.90
N TYR A 38 -0.67 11.78 2.56
CA TYR A 38 0.52 11.11 2.04
C TYR A 38 0.83 9.86 2.85
N SER A 39 1.40 8.86 2.19
CA SER A 39 1.93 7.67 2.85
C SER A 39 3.21 7.21 2.16
N ILE A 40 4.12 6.63 2.95
CA ILE A 40 5.27 5.90 2.45
C ILE A 40 5.09 4.43 2.82
N ASN A 41 5.26 3.54 1.85
CA ASN A 41 5.30 2.10 2.09
C ASN A 41 6.74 1.62 2.02
N THR A 42 7.13 0.77 2.97
CA THR A 42 8.51 0.26 3.10
C THR A 42 8.52 -1.15 3.68
N GLY A 43 9.69 -1.77 3.72
CA GLY A 43 9.90 -3.01 4.47
C GLY A 43 9.09 -4.18 3.93
N SER A 44 9.00 -4.29 2.62
CA SER A 44 8.21 -5.32 1.97
C SER A 44 8.96 -6.66 1.93
N TYR A 45 8.26 -7.71 2.34
CA TYR A 45 8.69 -9.09 2.20
C TYR A 45 7.78 -9.81 1.23
N VAL A 46 8.38 -10.58 0.33
CA VAL A 46 7.71 -11.26 -0.79
C VAL A 46 7.92 -12.76 -0.69
N TYR A 47 6.84 -13.53 -0.90
CA TYR A 47 6.86 -14.98 -0.98
C TYR A 47 6.06 -15.46 -2.20
N HIS A 48 6.70 -16.24 -3.06
CA HIS A 48 6.04 -16.87 -4.21
C HIS A 48 5.29 -18.13 -3.80
N LEU A 49 4.00 -18.18 -4.09
CA LEU A 49 3.14 -19.33 -3.80
C LEU A 49 3.31 -20.47 -4.81
N THR A 50 3.95 -20.19 -5.96
CA THR A 50 4.21 -21.17 -7.02
C THR A 50 5.68 -21.57 -7.04
N HIS A 51 5.95 -22.88 -7.08
CA HIS A 51 7.29 -23.43 -7.18
C HIS A 51 7.71 -23.54 -8.64
N ASN A 52 8.55 -22.59 -9.10
CA ASN A 52 9.24 -22.70 -10.40
C ASN A 52 10.75 -22.86 -10.14
N ARG A 53 11.22 -24.09 -10.19
CA ARG A 53 12.63 -24.39 -9.95
C ARG A 53 13.53 -23.64 -10.94
N GLY A 54 14.40 -22.76 -10.42
CA GLY A 54 15.50 -22.16 -11.13
C GLY A 54 15.25 -20.82 -11.81
N GLN A 55 14.05 -20.23 -11.73
CA GLN A 55 13.73 -18.96 -12.39
C GLN A 55 13.64 -17.75 -11.44
N TYR A 56 13.39 -17.97 -10.13
CA TYR A 56 13.29 -16.88 -9.16
C TYR A 56 13.53 -17.37 -7.73
N THR A 57 13.78 -16.44 -6.83
CA THR A 57 13.90 -16.69 -5.40
C THR A 57 12.49 -16.86 -4.81
N GLU A 58 12.24 -17.94 -4.05
CA GLU A 58 10.92 -18.22 -3.46
C GLU A 58 10.48 -17.13 -2.48
N ASN A 59 11.43 -16.62 -1.70
CA ASN A 59 11.20 -15.55 -0.73
C ASN A 59 12.35 -14.56 -0.72
N PHE A 60 12.05 -13.28 -0.59
CA PHE A 60 13.07 -12.24 -0.54
C PHE A 60 12.53 -10.89 -0.03
N GLU A 61 13.44 -10.07 0.46
CA GLU A 61 13.20 -8.65 0.69
C GLU A 61 13.35 -7.91 -0.64
N ASN A 62 12.22 -7.45 -1.19
CA ASN A 62 12.21 -6.81 -2.51
C ASN A 62 12.61 -5.33 -2.47
N LYS A 63 13.03 -4.81 -1.32
CA LYS A 63 13.45 -3.40 -1.12
C LYS A 63 12.42 -2.41 -1.69
N PHE A 64 11.14 -2.74 -1.53
CA PHE A 64 10.06 -1.90 -1.97
C PHE A 64 10.02 -0.61 -1.16
N ILE A 65 9.92 0.50 -1.87
CA ILE A 65 9.59 1.80 -1.33
C ILE A 65 8.64 2.51 -2.28
N SER A 66 7.53 3.02 -1.75
CA SER A 66 6.60 3.81 -2.55
C SER A 66 6.07 4.98 -1.76
N VAL A 67 5.68 6.02 -2.50
CA VAL A 67 4.92 7.15 -2.00
C VAL A 67 3.50 7.03 -2.53
N GLU A 68 2.53 7.21 -1.66
CA GLU A 68 1.12 7.32 -2.01
C GLU A 68 0.62 8.73 -1.70
N ARG A 69 -0.26 9.24 -2.56
CA ARG A 69 -0.99 10.49 -2.32
C ARG A 69 -2.47 10.29 -2.56
N LYS A 70 -3.29 10.47 -1.53
CA LYS A 70 -4.75 10.50 -1.67
C LYS A 70 -5.16 11.67 -2.56
N PHE A 71 -6.17 11.47 -3.41
CA PHE A 71 -6.67 12.56 -4.26
C PHE A 71 -7.39 13.66 -3.48
N SER A 72 -8.05 13.29 -2.37
CA SER A 72 -8.66 14.21 -1.40
C SER A 72 -8.90 13.48 -0.08
N ASP A 73 -9.26 14.23 0.95
CA ASP A 73 -9.55 13.71 2.31
C ASP A 73 -10.62 12.61 2.31
N THR A 74 -11.62 12.74 1.46
CA THR A 74 -12.74 11.79 1.35
C THR A 74 -12.54 10.75 0.25
N SER A 75 -11.46 10.85 -0.53
CA SER A 75 -11.21 9.95 -1.64
C SER A 75 -10.90 8.53 -1.18
N LYS A 76 -11.48 7.55 -1.86
CA LYS A 76 -11.08 6.14 -1.74
C LYS A 76 -9.91 5.80 -2.65
N TYR A 77 -9.37 6.75 -3.41
CA TYR A 77 -8.30 6.54 -4.36
C TYR A 77 -7.06 7.33 -3.98
N SER A 78 -5.89 6.72 -4.21
CA SER A 78 -4.57 7.33 -4.06
C SER A 78 -3.72 7.03 -5.28
N LEU A 79 -2.90 7.99 -5.70
CA LEU A 79 -1.82 7.74 -6.64
C LEU A 79 -0.69 7.02 -5.90
N VAL A 80 -0.07 6.03 -6.54
CA VAL A 80 1.07 5.25 -6.02
C VAL A 80 2.22 5.36 -6.99
N LEU A 81 3.39 5.74 -6.49
CA LEU A 81 4.64 5.75 -7.25
C LEU A 81 5.73 5.15 -6.38
N GLY A 82 6.47 4.18 -6.89
CA GLY A 82 7.48 3.49 -6.10
C GLY A 82 8.49 2.74 -6.92
N THR A 83 9.42 2.10 -6.23
CA THR A 83 10.43 1.22 -6.83
C THR A 83 10.58 -0.03 -5.99
N MET A 84 10.90 -1.14 -6.63
CA MET A 84 11.14 -2.43 -5.99
C MET A 84 12.20 -3.22 -6.75
N LYS A 85 12.69 -4.27 -6.12
CA LYS A 85 13.46 -5.31 -6.80
C LYS A 85 12.53 -6.45 -7.18
N ASN A 86 12.68 -6.96 -8.41
CA ASN A 86 12.01 -8.18 -8.85
C ASN A 86 12.70 -9.44 -8.31
N SER A 87 12.20 -10.62 -8.66
CA SER A 87 12.76 -11.91 -8.21
C SER A 87 14.15 -12.21 -8.76
N PHE A 88 14.60 -11.48 -9.76
CA PHE A 88 15.93 -11.58 -10.36
C PHE A 88 16.91 -10.54 -9.81
N ASN A 89 16.49 -9.75 -8.80
CA ASN A 89 17.23 -8.68 -8.17
C ASN A 89 17.36 -7.41 -9.03
N ASP A 90 16.62 -7.31 -10.13
CA ASP A 90 16.60 -6.11 -10.97
C ASP A 90 15.70 -5.05 -10.37
N ARG A 91 16.08 -3.78 -10.50
CA ARG A 91 15.29 -2.67 -9.98
C ARG A 91 14.23 -2.26 -10.98
N CYS A 92 12.98 -2.17 -10.50
CA CYS A 92 11.82 -1.79 -11.29
C CYS A 92 11.15 -0.55 -10.73
N LEU A 93 10.56 0.25 -11.60
CA LEU A 93 9.64 1.32 -11.23
C LEU A 93 8.21 0.75 -11.16
N ALA A 94 7.42 1.23 -10.19
CA ALA A 94 6.00 0.91 -10.07
C ALA A 94 5.17 2.20 -10.07
N ALA A 95 4.13 2.25 -10.89
CA ALA A 95 3.20 3.37 -10.93
C ALA A 95 1.76 2.87 -11.05
N GLY A 96 0.84 3.43 -10.26
CA GLY A 96 -0.52 2.96 -10.25
C GLY A 96 -1.46 3.75 -9.36
N VAL A 97 -2.64 3.19 -9.16
CA VAL A 97 -3.68 3.75 -8.30
C VAL A 97 -4.08 2.72 -7.27
N ARG A 98 -4.08 3.12 -6.01
CA ARG A 98 -4.70 2.39 -4.91
C ARG A 98 -6.18 2.75 -4.84
N ARG A 99 -7.00 1.75 -4.54
CA ARG A 99 -8.41 1.90 -4.17
C ARG A 99 -8.68 1.23 -2.83
N ASP A 100 -9.25 1.98 -1.88
CA ASP A 100 -9.79 1.42 -0.65
C ASP A 100 -11.23 0.95 -0.93
N TRP A 101 -11.43 -0.37 -0.96
CA TRP A 101 -12.72 -1.01 -1.26
C TRP A 101 -13.66 -0.97 -0.06
N ALA A 102 -13.12 -1.27 1.12
CA ALA A 102 -13.84 -1.24 2.38
C ALA A 102 -12.90 -0.81 3.50
N GLY A 103 -13.46 -0.09 4.47
CA GLY A 103 -12.78 0.29 5.71
C GLY A 103 -13.72 0.04 6.89
N TRP A 104 -13.15 -0.39 8.00
CA TRP A 104 -13.88 -0.67 9.24
C TRP A 104 -13.37 0.21 10.38
N ASP A 105 -14.24 0.55 11.33
CA ASP A 105 -13.92 1.42 12.46
C ASP A 105 -12.86 0.83 13.41
N ASN A 106 -12.58 -0.47 13.30
CA ASN A 106 -11.55 -1.18 14.07
C ASN A 106 -10.14 -1.10 13.46
N GLY A 107 -9.94 -0.26 12.46
CA GLY A 107 -8.62 -0.01 11.85
C GLY A 107 -8.29 -0.89 10.64
N TRP A 108 -9.15 -1.81 10.24
CA TRP A 108 -8.97 -2.62 9.04
C TRP A 108 -9.39 -1.88 7.77
N VAL A 109 -8.63 -2.09 6.69
CA VAL A 109 -8.94 -1.60 5.35
C VAL A 109 -8.68 -2.72 4.35
N PHE A 110 -9.68 -3.04 3.51
CA PHE A 110 -9.48 -3.86 2.32
C PHE A 110 -9.14 -2.96 1.14
N LYS A 111 -7.99 -3.18 0.51
CA LYS A 111 -7.49 -2.33 -0.57
C LYS A 111 -7.04 -3.13 -1.79
N GLY A 112 -6.98 -2.46 -2.93
CA GLY A 112 -6.34 -2.94 -4.15
C GLY A 112 -5.41 -1.88 -4.72
N ILE A 113 -4.32 -2.31 -5.36
CA ILE A 113 -3.43 -1.44 -6.14
C ILE A 113 -3.42 -1.97 -7.57
N TYR A 114 -3.66 -1.07 -8.51
CA TYR A 114 -3.76 -1.36 -9.94
C TYR A 114 -2.80 -0.44 -10.68
N GLY A 115 -1.89 -1.01 -11.42
CA GLY A 115 -0.89 -0.22 -12.11
C GLY A 115 0.02 -1.08 -12.97
N TYR A 116 1.22 -0.58 -13.15
CA TYR A 116 2.25 -1.22 -13.94
C TYR A 116 3.56 -1.20 -13.17
N VAL A 117 4.41 -2.20 -13.44
CA VAL A 117 5.79 -2.29 -12.95
C VAL A 117 6.72 -2.58 -14.12
N GLY A 118 7.87 -1.89 -14.18
CA GLY A 118 8.81 -2.06 -15.29
C GLY A 118 9.87 -0.97 -15.38
N GLU A 119 10.41 -0.77 -16.57
CA GLU A 119 11.48 0.21 -16.87
C GLU A 119 10.95 1.63 -17.12
N PHE A 120 9.77 1.80 -17.69
CA PHE A 120 9.09 3.08 -17.95
C PHE A 120 9.94 4.14 -18.67
N PHE A 121 10.81 3.76 -19.58
CA PHE A 121 11.68 4.68 -20.35
C PHE A 121 12.75 5.41 -19.51
N PHE A 122 13.10 4.89 -18.35
CA PHE A 122 14.16 5.44 -17.51
C PHE A 122 15.34 4.48 -17.45
N ASP A 123 16.51 4.92 -17.89
CA ASP A 123 17.75 4.13 -17.93
C ASP A 123 18.10 3.46 -16.59
N THR A 124 17.70 4.10 -15.49
CA THR A 124 17.91 3.54 -14.13
C THR A 124 17.19 2.21 -13.89
N PHE A 125 16.19 1.88 -14.69
CA PHE A 125 15.34 0.70 -14.58
C PHE A 125 15.43 -0.23 -15.80
N ASP A 126 16.42 -0.02 -16.69
CA ASP A 126 16.57 -0.78 -17.94
C ASP A 126 16.68 -2.29 -17.74
N ASP A 127 17.30 -2.70 -16.61
CA ASP A 127 17.45 -4.12 -16.25
C ASP A 127 16.13 -4.79 -15.85
N CYS A 128 15.07 -3.99 -15.54
CA CYS A 128 13.78 -4.53 -15.17
C CYS A 128 13.12 -5.23 -16.35
N GLY A 129 12.98 -6.53 -16.26
CA GLY A 129 12.40 -7.35 -17.32
C GLY A 129 13.43 -7.96 -18.27
N ASP A 130 14.71 -7.89 -17.96
CA ASP A 130 15.75 -8.54 -18.77
C ASP A 130 15.88 -10.05 -18.49
N HIS A 131 15.15 -10.55 -17.49
CA HIS A 131 15.18 -11.96 -17.09
C HIS A 131 13.79 -12.62 -17.09
N GLY A 132 13.77 -13.94 -17.24
CA GLY A 132 12.58 -14.77 -17.15
C GLY A 132 11.57 -14.60 -18.29
N SER A 133 10.35 -15.05 -18.07
CA SER A 133 9.27 -15.00 -19.07
C SER A 133 8.91 -13.58 -19.51
N TYR A 134 9.22 -12.61 -18.69
CA TYR A 134 8.97 -11.21 -18.98
C TYR A 134 9.93 -10.65 -20.04
N HIS A 135 11.18 -11.12 -20.05
CA HIS A 135 12.17 -10.81 -21.10
C HIS A 135 11.66 -11.21 -22.49
N ASP A 136 11.10 -12.41 -22.61
CA ASP A 136 10.56 -12.89 -23.88
C ASP A 136 9.41 -12.03 -24.37
N PHE A 137 8.53 -11.58 -23.46
CA PHE A 137 7.45 -10.67 -23.76
C PHE A 137 7.98 -9.29 -24.20
N LYS A 138 8.91 -8.72 -23.46
CA LYS A 138 9.59 -7.44 -23.79
C LYS A 138 10.25 -7.52 -25.16
N LYS A 139 10.99 -8.60 -25.44
CA LYS A 139 11.66 -8.82 -26.72
C LYS A 139 10.68 -8.96 -27.90
N ALA A 140 9.55 -9.62 -27.68
CA ALA A 140 8.54 -9.82 -28.71
C ALA A 140 7.70 -8.58 -29.00
N THR A 141 7.42 -7.75 -27.99
CA THR A 141 6.46 -6.64 -28.07
C THR A 141 7.09 -5.24 -28.00
N GLY A 142 8.32 -5.13 -27.53
CA GLY A 142 8.95 -3.86 -27.18
C GLY A 142 8.39 -3.19 -25.92
N ILE A 143 7.54 -3.88 -25.16
CA ILE A 143 6.89 -3.34 -23.96
C ILE A 143 7.70 -3.73 -22.73
N GLY A 144 8.37 -2.74 -22.11
CA GLY A 144 9.23 -2.89 -20.92
C GLY A 144 8.48 -2.78 -19.58
N PHE A 145 7.17 -3.06 -19.49
CA PHE A 145 6.41 -3.05 -18.26
C PHE A 145 5.27 -4.08 -18.26
N SER A 146 4.89 -4.54 -17.08
CA SER A 146 3.80 -5.51 -16.87
C SER A 146 2.71 -4.98 -15.95
N PRO A 147 1.47 -5.49 -16.07
CA PRO A 147 0.40 -5.17 -15.13
C PRO A 147 0.79 -5.57 -13.71
N TYR A 148 0.48 -4.69 -12.76
CA TYR A 148 0.61 -4.91 -11.33
C TYR A 148 -0.77 -4.85 -10.70
N ILE A 149 -1.26 -5.97 -10.20
CA ILE A 149 -2.57 -6.09 -9.56
C ILE A 149 -2.36 -6.69 -8.18
N TYR A 150 -2.61 -5.91 -7.15
CA TYR A 150 -2.48 -6.29 -5.75
C TYR A 150 -3.83 -6.17 -5.06
N HIS A 151 -4.14 -7.14 -4.19
CA HIS A 151 -5.25 -7.06 -3.23
C HIS A 151 -4.78 -7.49 -1.85
N GLY A 152 -5.17 -6.74 -0.81
CA GLY A 152 -4.75 -7.05 0.54
C GLY A 152 -5.56 -6.36 1.62
N PHE A 153 -5.30 -6.78 2.83
CA PHE A 153 -5.84 -6.20 4.05
C PHE A 153 -4.74 -5.42 4.75
N GLN A 154 -5.04 -4.18 5.09
CA GLN A 154 -4.21 -3.33 5.91
C GLN A 154 -4.83 -3.20 7.29
N TYR A 155 -4.01 -3.28 8.33
CA TYR A 155 -4.39 -2.92 9.68
C TYR A 155 -3.63 -1.69 10.13
N ASN A 156 -4.36 -0.63 10.53
CA ASN A 156 -3.81 0.61 11.02
C ASN A 156 -3.73 0.52 12.56
N PHE A 157 -2.52 0.39 13.10
CA PHE A 157 -2.26 0.36 14.54
C PHE A 157 -2.45 1.76 15.15
N THR A 158 -2.12 2.77 14.37
CA THR A 158 -2.24 4.19 14.72
C THR A 158 -2.71 5.00 13.50
N SER A 159 -2.94 6.30 13.66
CA SER A 159 -3.25 7.19 12.53
C SER A 159 -2.09 7.36 11.54
N TYR A 160 -0.86 7.06 11.94
CA TYR A 160 0.35 7.26 11.14
C TYR A 160 1.10 5.97 10.79
N PHE A 161 0.71 4.80 11.33
CA PHE A 161 1.39 3.53 11.07
C PHE A 161 0.41 2.38 10.88
N GLY A 162 0.61 1.60 9.84
CA GLY A 162 -0.11 0.37 9.55
C GLY A 162 0.79 -0.66 8.89
N MET A 163 0.29 -1.88 8.83
CA MET A 163 0.88 -2.97 8.05
C MET A 163 -0.18 -3.56 7.15
N ASP A 164 0.22 -3.98 5.98
CA ASP A 164 -0.67 -4.70 5.09
C ASP A 164 -0.09 -6.05 4.67
N VAL A 165 -1.01 -6.93 4.32
CA VAL A 165 -0.75 -8.27 3.86
C VAL A 165 -1.69 -8.58 2.71
N GLY A 166 -1.16 -9.11 1.62
CA GLY A 166 -1.98 -9.42 0.45
C GLY A 166 -1.26 -10.21 -0.61
N ILE A 167 -1.87 -10.24 -1.79
CA ILE A 167 -1.42 -11.02 -2.92
C ILE A 167 -1.30 -10.13 -4.15
N ILE A 168 -0.15 -10.18 -4.81
CA ILE A 168 0.01 -9.73 -6.19
C ILE A 168 -0.40 -10.91 -7.08
N ILE A 169 -1.36 -10.66 -7.96
CA ILE A 169 -1.87 -11.69 -8.87
C ILE A 169 -0.80 -12.02 -9.92
N PRO A 170 -0.54 -13.31 -10.21
CA PRO A 170 -1.40 -14.46 -9.83
C PRO A 170 -1.03 -15.16 -8.53
N SER A 171 0.17 -15.00 -7.95
CA SER A 171 0.57 -15.93 -6.89
C SER A 171 1.73 -15.44 -6.00
N VAL A 172 1.83 -14.12 -5.78
CA VAL A 172 2.91 -13.55 -4.97
C VAL A 172 2.33 -12.94 -3.69
N PHE A 173 2.64 -13.54 -2.55
CA PHE A 173 2.25 -13.02 -1.25
C PHE A 173 3.20 -11.90 -0.83
N VAL A 174 2.67 -10.82 -0.25
CA VAL A 174 3.43 -9.64 0.16
C VAL A 174 2.99 -9.15 1.52
N ILE A 175 3.96 -8.76 2.34
CA ILE A 175 3.75 -8.02 3.59
C ILE A 175 4.49 -6.68 3.46
N THR A 176 3.85 -5.57 3.85
CA THR A 176 4.42 -4.22 3.74
C THR A 176 4.05 -3.36 4.96
N ALA A 177 4.96 -2.50 5.39
CA ALA A 177 4.68 -1.46 6.38
C ALA A 177 4.32 -0.15 5.69
N GLN A 178 3.32 0.58 6.23
CA GLN A 178 2.89 1.88 5.74
C GLN A 178 3.00 2.94 6.82
N TRP A 179 3.59 4.07 6.46
CA TRP A 179 3.70 5.28 7.27
C TRP A 179 2.89 6.39 6.63
N SER A 180 1.94 6.96 7.35
CA SER A 180 1.01 7.98 6.85
C SER A 180 1.28 9.32 7.53
N PHE A 181 1.22 10.41 6.75
CA PHE A 181 1.50 11.76 7.20
C PHE A 181 0.76 12.80 6.33
N ARG A 182 0.81 14.05 6.78
CA ARG A 182 0.22 15.21 6.07
C ARG A 182 1.10 15.71 4.97
#